data_939da88f7a065f40600d7797fc01a718
#
_entry.id   939da88f7a065f40600d7797fc01a718
#
_cell.length_a   1.000
_cell.length_b   1.000
_cell.length_c   1.000
_cell.angle_alpha   90.00
_cell.angle_beta   90.00
_cell.angle_gamma   90.00
#
_symmetry.space_group_name_H-M   'P 1'
#
loop_
_entity.id
_entity.type
_entity.pdbx_description
1 polymer ?
#
loop_
_entity_poly.entity_id
_entity_poly.type
_entity_poly.pdbx_seq_one_letter_code
_entity_poly.pdbx_strand_id
1 'polypeptide(L)'
;SILEAYYRNNSTTTAPADIALTQISRSQYNATPNKLTQGTPSQFYMERKINPSIFLYATPNSSVSSTTTPSSFQFCFYYMAKIQDVGSYNYTSDVVNRFFPCMISGLAYYLSQKVSPERSGELERRYEGEMLRALDADNQGTSTFISPQTFYGDGV
;
A
#
# COMPACT_ATOMS: atom_id res chain seq x y z
N SER A 1 -2.63 4.93 -2.85
CA SER A 1 -3.77 4.74 -1.91
C SER A 1 -3.25 4.19 -0.59
N ILE A 2 -3.91 4.54 0.52
CA ILE A 2 -3.65 3.92 1.82
C ILE A 2 -4.34 2.55 1.82
N LEU A 3 -3.62 1.53 2.27
CA LEU A 3 -4.12 0.16 2.40
C LEU A 3 -4.69 -0.05 3.80
N GLU A 4 -3.88 0.26 4.81
CA GLU A 4 -4.21 0.11 6.22
C GLU A 4 -3.64 1.28 7.00
N ALA A 5 -4.31 1.68 8.07
CA ALA A 5 -3.83 2.70 8.97
C ALA A 5 -4.18 2.35 10.42
N TYR A 6 -3.29 2.70 11.33
CA TYR A 6 -3.50 2.52 12.75
C TYR A 6 -2.88 3.68 13.54
N TYR A 7 -3.40 3.87 14.71
CA TYR A 7 -2.95 4.85 15.66
C TYR A 7 -2.18 4.16 16.78
N ARG A 8 -0.91 4.45 16.89
CA ARG A 8 0.00 3.83 17.85
C ARG A 8 0.16 4.69 19.08
N ASN A 9 -0.11 4.12 20.24
CA ASN A 9 0.17 4.72 21.53
C ASN A 9 1.48 4.16 22.09
N ASN A 10 2.51 5.00 22.14
CA ASN A 10 3.84 4.69 22.68
C ASN A 10 4.01 5.21 24.12
N SER A 11 2.94 5.55 24.83
CA SER A 11 3.04 6.11 26.20
C SER A 11 3.69 5.13 27.19
N THR A 12 3.61 3.84 26.90
CA THR A 12 4.32 2.79 27.63
C THR A 12 5.43 2.24 26.74
N THR A 13 6.68 2.40 27.16
CA THR A 13 7.86 1.95 26.42
C THR A 13 7.96 0.43 26.24
N THR A 14 7.21 -0.33 27.04
CA THR A 14 7.30 -1.80 27.09
C THR A 14 6.31 -2.50 26.15
N ALA A 15 5.17 -1.88 25.82
CA ALA A 15 4.16 -2.45 24.95
C ALA A 15 3.34 -1.34 24.23
N PRO A 16 3.72 -0.93 23.03
CA PRO A 16 2.91 0.00 22.27
C PRO A 16 1.56 -0.62 21.92
N ALA A 17 0.48 0.12 22.12
CA ALA A 17 -0.86 -0.31 21.75
C ALA A 17 -1.26 0.29 20.40
N ASP A 18 -1.60 -0.57 19.46
CA ASP A 18 -2.05 -0.18 18.12
C ASP A 18 -3.57 -0.25 18.04
N ILE A 19 -4.20 0.84 17.60
CA ILE A 19 -5.64 0.95 17.40
C ILE A 19 -5.89 1.10 15.90
N ALA A 20 -6.56 0.13 15.29
CA ALA A 20 -6.89 0.17 13.88
C ALA A 20 -7.83 1.35 13.58
N LEU A 21 -7.57 2.05 12.47
CA LEU A 21 -8.37 3.17 12.00
C LEU A 21 -9.21 2.75 10.80
N THR A 22 -10.49 3.12 10.81
CA THR A 22 -11.39 2.85 9.69
C THR A 22 -11.34 3.99 8.69
N GLN A 23 -11.11 3.65 7.42
CA GLN A 23 -11.19 4.63 6.34
C GLN A 23 -12.66 4.96 6.04
N ILE A 24 -13.00 6.24 6.06
CA ILE A 24 -14.34 6.73 5.72
C ILE A 24 -14.34 7.50 4.40
N SER A 25 -15.51 7.55 3.77
CA SER A 25 -15.70 8.32 2.55
C SER A 25 -15.81 9.83 2.83
N ARG A 26 -15.63 10.64 1.77
CA ARG A 26 -15.80 12.09 1.87
C ARG A 26 -17.19 12.48 2.37
N SER A 27 -18.24 11.79 1.92
CA SER A 27 -19.61 12.05 2.33
C SER A 27 -19.82 11.75 3.81
N GLN A 28 -19.31 10.64 4.31
CA GLN A 28 -19.34 10.29 5.73
C GLN A 28 -18.60 11.31 6.59
N TYR A 29 -17.37 11.70 6.16
CA TYR A 29 -16.63 12.74 6.86
C TYR A 29 -17.37 14.08 6.87
N ASN A 30 -18.01 14.47 5.76
CA ASN A 30 -18.79 15.70 5.69
C ASN A 30 -20.07 15.66 6.55
N ALA A 31 -20.69 14.50 6.70
CA ALA A 31 -21.85 14.29 7.54
C ALA A 31 -21.53 14.34 9.04
N THR A 32 -20.26 14.30 9.43
CA THR A 32 -19.84 14.41 10.83
C THR A 32 -20.16 15.83 11.35
N PRO A 33 -21.01 15.98 12.38
CA PRO A 33 -21.51 17.29 12.79
C PRO A 33 -20.44 18.17 13.44
N ASN A 34 -19.52 17.58 14.21
CA ASN A 34 -18.44 18.30 14.86
C ASN A 34 -17.07 17.67 14.52
N LYS A 35 -16.36 18.26 13.56
CA LYS A 35 -15.05 17.81 13.10
C LYS A 35 -13.90 18.17 14.06
N LEU A 36 -14.16 19.04 15.03
CA LEU A 36 -13.17 19.47 16.02
C LEU A 36 -13.29 18.71 17.35
N THR A 37 -14.13 17.68 17.41
CA THR A 37 -14.22 16.80 18.58
C THR A 37 -12.85 16.22 18.87
N GLN A 38 -12.32 16.51 20.05
CA GLN A 38 -11.02 16.03 20.50
C GLN A 38 -11.14 14.63 21.14
N GLY A 39 -10.15 13.79 20.87
CA GLY A 39 -10.09 12.44 21.46
C GLY A 39 -9.13 11.53 20.73
N THR A 40 -9.21 10.24 21.05
CA THR A 40 -8.44 9.22 20.34
C THR A 40 -9.04 9.00 18.95
N PRO A 41 -8.26 9.15 17.88
CA PRO A 41 -8.73 8.89 16.52
C PRO A 41 -9.24 7.45 16.37
N SER A 42 -10.36 7.29 15.65
CA SER A 42 -10.91 5.97 15.29
C SER A 42 -11.18 5.86 13.79
N GLN A 43 -11.24 6.99 13.10
CA GLN A 43 -11.53 7.06 11.68
C GLN A 43 -10.59 8.03 10.99
N PHE A 44 -10.40 7.82 9.70
CA PHE A 44 -9.65 8.77 8.86
C PHE A 44 -10.29 8.92 7.48
N TYR A 45 -10.16 10.12 6.92
CA TYR A 45 -10.50 10.44 5.55
C TYR A 45 -9.26 10.91 4.80
N MET A 46 -9.02 10.38 3.62
CA MET A 46 -7.92 10.81 2.74
C MET A 46 -8.45 11.62 1.57
N GLU A 47 -8.03 12.86 1.48
CA GLU A 47 -8.30 13.70 0.32
C GLU A 47 -7.22 13.50 -0.74
N ARG A 48 -7.64 12.96 -1.90
CA ARG A 48 -6.76 12.65 -3.03
C ARG A 48 -6.56 13.89 -3.89
N LYS A 49 -5.55 14.67 -3.58
CA LYS A 49 -5.05 15.81 -4.38
C LYS A 49 -3.64 15.50 -4.87
N ILE A 50 -3.02 16.43 -5.60
CA ILE A 50 -1.59 16.38 -5.95
C ILE A 50 -0.75 16.24 -4.68
N ASN A 51 -1.06 17.03 -3.65
CA ASN A 51 -0.55 16.84 -2.30
C ASN A 51 -1.69 16.26 -1.44
N PRO A 52 -1.69 14.96 -1.16
CA PRO A 52 -2.76 14.32 -0.41
C PRO A 52 -2.79 14.79 1.03
N SER A 53 -3.98 14.97 1.58
CA SER A 53 -4.20 15.34 2.98
C SER A 53 -4.99 14.25 3.69
N ILE A 54 -4.62 13.97 4.93
CA ILE A 54 -5.30 13.00 5.79
C ILE A 54 -5.97 13.75 6.93
N PHE A 55 -7.25 13.48 7.13
CA PHE A 55 -8.06 14.05 8.20
C PHE A 55 -8.43 12.94 9.17
N LEU A 56 -8.10 13.12 10.43
CA LEU A 56 -8.43 12.19 11.51
C LEU A 56 -9.72 12.61 12.22
N TYR A 57 -10.52 11.64 12.61
CA TYR A 57 -11.68 11.81 13.48
C TYR A 57 -11.67 10.71 14.58
N ALA A 58 -11.72 11.05 15.87
CA ALA A 58 -11.63 12.40 16.48
C ALA A 58 -10.26 13.06 16.25
N THR A 59 -10.22 14.38 16.42
CA THR A 59 -8.95 15.15 16.32
C THR A 59 -8.09 14.89 17.56
N PRO A 60 -6.82 14.51 17.41
CA PRO A 60 -5.92 14.35 18.54
C PRO A 60 -5.82 15.64 19.39
N ASN A 61 -5.90 15.51 20.68
CA ASN A 61 -5.71 16.64 21.60
C ASN A 61 -4.22 16.85 21.95
N SER A 62 -3.90 17.92 22.67
CA SER A 62 -2.50 18.27 23.00
C SER A 62 -1.80 17.22 23.89
N SER A 63 -2.54 16.44 24.67
CA SER A 63 -1.97 15.30 25.43
C SER A 63 -1.56 14.13 24.51
N VAL A 64 -2.09 14.13 23.28
CA VAL A 64 -1.84 13.14 22.24
C VAL A 64 -0.79 13.63 21.25
N SER A 65 -0.67 14.95 21.06
CA SER A 65 0.30 15.60 20.17
C SER A 65 1.45 16.21 20.95
N SER A 66 2.33 15.39 21.53
CA SER A 66 3.57 15.88 22.12
C SER A 66 4.60 16.15 21.03
N THR A 67 5.16 17.37 21.02
CA THR A 67 6.30 17.75 20.17
C THR A 67 7.64 17.26 20.71
N THR A 68 7.64 16.62 21.87
CA THR A 68 8.83 16.00 22.47
C THR A 68 9.05 14.63 21.85
N THR A 69 10.22 14.40 21.32
CA THR A 69 10.64 13.12 20.72
C THR A 69 10.99 12.08 21.80
N PRO A 70 10.48 10.81 21.66
CA PRO A 70 9.47 10.37 20.69
C PRO A 70 8.07 10.80 21.13
N SER A 71 7.28 11.29 20.18
CA SER A 71 5.86 11.60 20.45
C SER A 71 5.17 10.34 20.95
N SER A 72 4.42 10.47 22.07
CA SER A 72 3.72 9.33 22.68
C SER A 72 2.70 8.68 21.76
N PHE A 73 2.35 9.34 20.65
CA PHE A 73 1.36 8.87 19.71
C PHE A 73 1.83 9.08 18.27
N GLN A 74 1.60 8.07 17.44
CA GLN A 74 1.98 8.07 16.04
C GLN A 74 0.81 7.62 15.16
N PHE A 75 0.62 8.29 14.05
CA PHE A 75 -0.23 7.82 12.96
C PHE A 75 0.63 7.00 12.00
N CYS A 76 0.37 5.70 11.92
CA CYS A 76 1.09 4.77 11.08
C CYS A 76 0.16 4.30 9.96
N PHE A 77 0.68 4.17 8.74
CA PHE A 77 -0.11 3.69 7.60
C PHE A 77 0.75 2.97 6.58
N TYR A 78 0.15 1.98 5.95
CA TYR A 78 0.69 1.33 4.75
C TYR A 78 0.04 1.94 3.52
N TYR A 79 0.83 2.24 2.51
CA TYR A 79 0.32 2.87 1.30
C TYR A 79 0.97 2.31 0.04
N MET A 80 0.23 2.34 -1.06
CA MET A 80 0.79 2.09 -2.38
C MET A 80 1.31 3.40 -2.95
N ALA A 81 2.62 3.49 -3.12
CA ALA A 81 3.26 4.57 -3.85
C ALA A 81 3.30 4.25 -5.35
N LYS A 82 3.28 5.29 -6.18
CA LYS A 82 3.70 5.14 -7.57
C LYS A 82 5.21 4.97 -7.57
N ILE A 83 5.73 4.04 -8.37
CA ILE A 83 7.15 3.90 -8.64
C ILE A 83 7.65 5.24 -9.19
N GLN A 84 8.74 5.76 -8.64
CA GLN A 84 9.34 7.00 -9.13
C GLN A 84 9.96 6.78 -10.50
N ASP A 85 9.67 7.70 -11.41
CA ASP A 85 10.36 7.75 -12.69
C ASP A 85 11.82 8.14 -12.47
N VAL A 86 12.73 7.50 -13.19
CA VAL A 86 14.14 7.87 -13.20
C VAL A 86 14.28 9.22 -13.89
N GLY A 87 14.20 10.30 -13.11
CA GLY A 87 14.22 11.67 -13.63
C GLY A 87 15.60 12.17 -14.10
N SER A 88 16.67 11.44 -13.80
CA SER A 88 18.03 11.81 -14.15
C SER A 88 18.92 10.58 -14.29
N TYR A 89 19.98 10.70 -15.08
CA TYR A 89 21.00 9.67 -15.32
C TYR A 89 21.62 9.06 -14.03
N ASN A 90 21.65 9.81 -12.95
CA ASN A 90 22.27 9.39 -11.69
C ASN A 90 21.29 8.76 -10.68
N TYR A 91 20.00 8.65 -11.00
CA TYR A 91 19.03 8.08 -10.08
C TYR A 91 18.88 6.58 -10.32
N THR A 92 18.79 5.85 -9.20
CA THR A 92 18.47 4.42 -9.20
C THR A 92 16.97 4.23 -9.33
N SER A 93 16.55 3.26 -10.14
CA SER A 93 15.14 2.88 -10.24
C SER A 93 14.67 2.21 -8.95
N ASP A 94 13.47 2.54 -8.47
CA ASP A 94 12.79 1.90 -7.33
C ASP A 94 12.25 0.50 -7.66
N VAL A 95 12.64 -0.07 -8.79
CA VAL A 95 12.16 -1.37 -9.25
C VAL A 95 12.93 -2.49 -8.55
N VAL A 96 12.18 -3.44 -8.00
CA VAL A 96 12.76 -4.61 -7.33
C VAL A 96 13.50 -5.49 -8.33
N ASN A 97 14.63 -6.06 -7.92
CA ASN A 97 15.55 -6.85 -8.78
C ASN A 97 14.85 -7.94 -9.61
N ARG A 98 13.80 -8.58 -9.09
CA ARG A 98 13.04 -9.62 -9.81
C ARG A 98 12.37 -9.13 -11.10
N PHE A 99 12.11 -7.80 -11.23
CA PHE A 99 11.52 -7.22 -12.43
C PHE A 99 12.56 -6.75 -13.46
N PHE A 100 13.86 -6.76 -13.16
CA PHE A 100 14.88 -6.33 -14.12
C PHE A 100 14.90 -7.14 -15.43
N PRO A 101 14.80 -8.48 -15.43
CA PRO A 101 14.73 -9.24 -16.67
C PRO A 101 13.53 -8.83 -17.54
N CYS A 102 12.38 -8.60 -16.91
CA CYS A 102 11.17 -8.11 -17.56
C CYS A 102 11.38 -6.70 -18.15
N MET A 103 12.01 -5.79 -17.43
CA MET A 103 12.30 -4.44 -17.93
C MET A 103 13.23 -4.45 -19.13
N ILE A 104 14.28 -5.28 -19.09
CA ILE A 104 15.25 -5.42 -20.21
C ILE A 104 14.55 -5.99 -21.46
N SER A 105 13.75 -7.04 -21.28
CA SER A 105 13.01 -7.64 -22.39
C SER A 105 11.92 -6.71 -22.94
N GLY A 106 11.25 -5.96 -22.08
CA GLY A 106 10.27 -4.94 -22.47
C GLY A 106 10.93 -3.80 -23.26
N LEU A 107 12.08 -3.30 -22.81
CA LEU A 107 12.83 -2.28 -23.53
C LEU A 107 13.27 -2.78 -24.92
N ALA A 108 13.76 -4.01 -25.00
CA ALA A 108 14.13 -4.64 -26.27
C ALA A 108 12.92 -4.77 -27.22
N TYR A 109 11.76 -5.15 -26.70
CA TYR A 109 10.50 -5.21 -27.46
C TYR A 109 10.10 -3.82 -28.02
N TYR A 110 10.05 -2.80 -27.18
CA TYR A 110 9.68 -1.45 -27.63
C TYR A 110 10.67 -0.85 -28.63
N LEU A 111 11.97 -1.10 -28.46
CA LEU A 111 12.98 -0.67 -29.43
C LEU A 111 12.84 -1.41 -30.76
N SER A 112 12.52 -2.70 -30.74
CA SER A 112 12.38 -3.50 -31.96
C SER A 112 11.25 -3.01 -32.86
N GLN A 113 10.17 -2.46 -32.31
CA GLN A 113 9.07 -1.89 -33.07
C GLN A 113 9.53 -0.76 -34.01
N LYS A 114 10.61 -0.03 -33.63
CA LYS A 114 11.17 1.05 -34.44
C LYS A 114 12.32 0.64 -35.35
N VAL A 115 13.15 -0.31 -34.90
CA VAL A 115 14.42 -0.65 -35.58
C VAL A 115 14.31 -1.93 -36.38
N SER A 116 13.55 -2.93 -35.93
CA SER A 116 13.47 -4.27 -36.52
C SER A 116 12.08 -4.90 -36.26
N PRO A 117 11.04 -4.46 -36.97
CA PRO A 117 9.65 -4.89 -36.72
C PRO A 117 9.45 -6.40 -36.89
N GLU A 118 10.23 -7.06 -37.73
CA GLU A 118 10.16 -8.51 -37.98
C GLU A 118 10.50 -9.35 -36.72
N ARG A 119 11.25 -8.80 -35.77
CA ARG A 119 11.61 -9.47 -34.51
C ARG A 119 10.67 -9.13 -33.35
N SER A 120 9.73 -8.20 -33.54
CA SER A 120 8.88 -7.69 -32.47
C SER A 120 8.03 -8.79 -31.83
N GLY A 121 7.46 -9.72 -32.61
CA GLY A 121 6.61 -10.79 -32.09
C GLY A 121 7.34 -11.83 -31.22
N GLU A 122 8.61 -12.09 -31.48
CA GLU A 122 9.44 -12.96 -30.63
C GLU A 122 9.77 -12.27 -29.30
N LEU A 123 10.17 -10.98 -29.38
CA LEU A 123 10.52 -10.19 -28.21
C LEU A 123 9.32 -9.89 -27.32
N GLU A 124 8.12 -9.74 -27.90
CA GLU A 124 6.86 -9.62 -27.18
C GLU A 124 6.61 -10.84 -26.29
N ARG A 125 6.64 -12.03 -26.88
CA ARG A 125 6.43 -13.29 -26.14
C ARG A 125 7.45 -13.45 -25.00
N ARG A 126 8.69 -13.06 -25.24
CA ARG A 126 9.73 -13.10 -24.22
C ARG A 126 9.41 -12.11 -23.08
N TYR A 127 9.02 -10.90 -23.41
CA TYR A 127 8.61 -9.89 -22.42
C TYR A 127 7.44 -10.36 -21.58
N GLU A 128 6.37 -10.89 -22.20
CA GLU A 128 5.21 -11.42 -21.50
C GLU A 128 5.57 -12.59 -20.57
N GLY A 129 6.44 -13.51 -21.04
CA GLY A 129 6.91 -14.61 -20.22
C GLY A 129 7.73 -14.17 -19.00
N GLU A 130 8.60 -13.19 -19.15
CA GLU A 130 9.37 -12.63 -18.02
C GLU A 130 8.46 -11.82 -17.05
N MET A 131 7.45 -11.12 -17.58
CA MET A 131 6.45 -10.41 -16.76
C MET A 131 5.66 -11.39 -15.89
N LEU A 132 5.16 -12.48 -16.48
CA LEU A 132 4.42 -13.50 -15.73
C LEU A 132 5.27 -14.12 -14.63
N ARG A 133 6.53 -14.46 -14.92
CA ARG A 133 7.46 -15.00 -13.91
C ARG A 133 7.71 -14.02 -12.78
N ALA A 134 7.88 -12.73 -13.11
CA ALA A 134 8.10 -11.70 -12.10
C ALA A 134 6.86 -11.50 -11.21
N LEU A 135 5.65 -11.54 -11.79
CA LEU A 135 4.39 -11.45 -11.06
C LEU A 135 4.17 -12.66 -10.17
N ASP A 136 4.46 -13.87 -10.65
CA ASP A 136 4.36 -15.09 -9.85
C ASP A 136 5.33 -15.06 -8.65
N ALA A 137 6.53 -14.55 -8.86
CA ALA A 137 7.52 -14.37 -7.78
C ALA A 137 7.15 -13.27 -6.80
N ASP A 138 6.31 -12.31 -7.23
CA ASP A 138 5.81 -11.21 -6.37
C ASP A 138 4.58 -11.61 -5.56
N ASN A 139 3.81 -12.58 -6.03
CA ASN A 139 2.70 -13.12 -5.27
C ASN A 139 3.21 -13.77 -3.99
N GLN A 140 2.98 -13.10 -2.87
CA GLN A 140 3.12 -13.76 -1.57
C GLN A 140 2.10 -14.88 -1.55
N GLY A 141 2.59 -16.12 -1.45
CA GLY A 141 1.74 -17.29 -1.31
C GLY A 141 0.80 -17.09 -0.14
N THR A 142 -0.43 -16.72 -0.42
CA THR A 142 -1.50 -16.75 0.57
C THR A 142 -1.63 -18.21 0.97
N SER A 143 -1.27 -18.52 2.23
CA SER A 143 -1.49 -19.85 2.78
C SER A 143 -2.99 -20.09 2.75
N THR A 144 -3.43 -20.84 1.76
CA THR A 144 -4.80 -21.37 1.70
C THR A 144 -4.92 -22.44 2.78
N PHE A 145 -5.33 -22.02 3.96
CA PHE A 145 -5.68 -22.95 5.02
C PHE A 145 -7.03 -23.57 4.64
N ILE A 146 -6.99 -24.70 3.98
CA ILE A 146 -8.19 -25.49 3.72
C ILE A 146 -8.47 -26.25 5.02
N SER A 147 -9.37 -25.68 5.84
CA SER A 147 -9.93 -26.42 6.97
C SER A 147 -10.85 -27.51 6.41
N PRO A 148 -10.57 -28.81 6.63
CA PRO A 148 -11.50 -29.84 6.24
C PRO A 148 -12.79 -29.68 7.04
N GLN A 149 -13.86 -29.38 6.35
CA GLN A 149 -15.20 -29.32 6.94
C GLN A 149 -15.61 -30.76 7.24
N THR A 150 -15.54 -31.15 8.50
CA THR A 150 -16.10 -32.43 8.94
C THR A 150 -17.61 -32.35 8.81
N PHE A 151 -18.16 -32.99 7.79
CA PHE A 151 -19.58 -33.27 7.72
C PHE A 151 -19.89 -34.30 8.81
N TYR A 152 -20.45 -33.87 9.91
CA TYR A 152 -21.20 -34.76 10.78
C TYR A 152 -22.50 -35.06 10.04
N GLY A 153 -22.55 -36.22 9.42
CA GLY A 153 -23.83 -36.78 8.96
C GLY A 153 -24.72 -36.93 10.17
N ASP A 154 -25.90 -36.31 10.12
CA ASP A 154 -26.95 -36.59 11.10
C ASP A 154 -27.21 -38.09 11.08
N GLY A 155 -26.69 -38.79 12.08
CA GLY A 155 -27.06 -40.16 12.34
C GLY A 155 -28.52 -40.23 12.78
N VAL A 156 -29.30 -40.95 12.05
CA VAL A 156 -30.66 -41.37 12.34
C VAL A 156 -30.73 -42.10 13.68
#